data_d0c005fb5ae6021d74a646f5e5056f86
#
_entry.id   d0c005fb5ae6021d74a646f5e5056f86
#
_cell.length_a   1.000
_cell.length_b   1.000
_cell.length_c   1.000
_cell.angle_alpha   90.00
_cell.angle_beta   90.00
_cell.angle_gamma   90.00
#
_symmetry.space_group_name_H-M   'P 1'
#
loop_
_entity.id
_entity.type
_entity.pdbx_description
1 polymer ?
#
loop_
_entity_poly.entity_id
_entity_poly.type
_entity_poly.pdbx_seq_one_letter_code
_entity_poly.pdbx_strand_id
1 'polypeptide(L)'
;MKLINIGFGNAVNTAKVVAVINPDAAPVKRLVSHAREEGRIIDATQGRRTKAVIITQEDHIILSALQPDTIAKRFSQKDAFQEREAQGGSL
;
A
#
# COMPACT_ATOMS: atom_id res chain seq x y z
N MET A 1 -15.76 -3.40 1.18
CA MET A 1 -14.39 -3.39 0.59
C MET A 1 -14.00 -1.96 0.31
N LYS A 2 -12.78 -1.64 0.59
CA LYS A 2 -12.26 -0.31 0.29
C LYS A 2 -10.97 -0.44 -0.50
N LEU A 3 -10.87 0.32 -1.58
CA LEU A 3 -9.65 0.40 -2.39
C LEU A 3 -8.98 1.73 -2.14
N ILE A 4 -7.67 1.71 -1.99
CA ILE A 4 -6.89 2.95 -1.93
C ILE A 4 -5.84 2.92 -3.02
N ASN A 5 -5.54 4.10 -3.54
CA ASN A 5 -4.54 4.27 -4.59
C ASN A 5 -3.15 4.24 -3.96
N ILE A 6 -2.26 3.44 -4.55
CA ILE A 6 -0.87 3.34 -4.08
C ILE A 6 0.12 3.84 -5.11
N GLY A 7 -0.36 4.63 -6.07
CA GLY A 7 0.47 5.27 -7.07
C GLY A 7 0.27 4.68 -8.45
N PHE A 8 0.40 5.52 -9.45
CA PHE A 8 0.37 5.14 -10.86
C PHE A 8 -0.87 4.35 -11.25
N GLY A 9 -2.01 4.70 -10.65
CA GLY A 9 -3.26 4.03 -11.00
C GLY A 9 -3.46 2.67 -10.37
N ASN A 10 -2.54 2.25 -9.51
CA ASN A 10 -2.66 0.97 -8.82
C ASN A 10 -3.41 1.15 -7.52
N ALA A 11 -4.24 0.17 -7.18
CA ALA A 11 -5.04 0.23 -5.95
C ALA A 11 -4.98 -1.10 -5.24
N VAL A 12 -5.08 -1.05 -3.92
CA VAL A 12 -5.10 -2.26 -3.09
C VAL A 12 -6.37 -2.29 -2.26
N ASN A 13 -6.81 -3.51 -1.95
CA ASN A 13 -7.92 -3.73 -1.04
C ASN A 13 -7.39 -3.66 0.38
N THR A 14 -7.82 -2.64 1.12
CA THR A 14 -7.30 -2.42 2.46
C THR A 14 -7.60 -3.59 3.41
N ALA A 15 -8.66 -4.35 3.14
CA ALA A 15 -8.99 -5.49 3.99
C ALA A 15 -7.98 -6.63 3.86
N LYS A 16 -7.16 -6.62 2.82
CA LYS A 16 -6.17 -7.66 2.59
C LYS A 16 -4.76 -7.24 2.98
N VAL A 17 -4.57 -6.01 3.41
CA VAL A 17 -3.26 -5.49 3.76
C VAL A 17 -2.97 -5.76 5.22
N VAL A 18 -1.81 -6.36 5.47
CA VAL A 18 -1.35 -6.66 6.83
C VAL A 18 -0.48 -5.53 7.36
N ALA A 19 0.41 -5.01 6.52
CA ALA A 19 1.37 -4.00 6.96
C ALA A 19 1.85 -3.16 5.80
N VAL A 20 2.21 -1.92 6.11
CA VAL A 20 2.88 -1.01 5.17
C VAL A 20 4.15 -0.57 5.88
N ILE A 21 5.29 -0.89 5.32
CA ILE A 21 6.56 -0.70 6.01
C ILE A 21 7.58 0.01 5.14
N ASN A 22 8.56 0.60 5.81
CA ASN A 22 9.67 1.29 5.17
C ASN A 22 10.65 0.26 4.62
N PRO A 23 11.10 0.38 3.38
CA PRO A 23 11.96 -0.63 2.76
C PRO A 23 13.42 -0.59 3.22
N ASP A 24 13.82 0.40 4.00
CA ASP A 24 15.24 0.65 4.23
C ASP A 24 15.87 -0.26 5.29
N ALA A 25 15.07 -0.91 6.13
CA ALA A 25 15.62 -1.78 7.18
C ALA A 25 16.11 -3.11 6.58
N ALA A 26 17.21 -3.63 7.12
CA ALA A 26 17.80 -4.86 6.61
C ALA A 26 16.83 -6.04 6.62
N PRO A 27 16.02 -6.26 7.68
CA PRO A 27 15.07 -7.36 7.65
C PRO A 27 14.06 -7.24 6.54
N VAL A 28 13.65 -6.00 6.21
CA VAL A 28 12.69 -5.77 5.14
C VAL A 28 13.32 -6.05 3.79
N LYS A 29 14.57 -5.66 3.61
CA LYS A 29 15.29 -5.94 2.37
C LYS A 29 15.40 -7.45 2.14
N ARG A 30 15.66 -8.20 3.19
CA ARG A 30 15.73 -9.66 3.07
C ARG A 30 14.37 -10.25 2.73
N LEU A 31 13.31 -9.71 3.32
CA LEU A 31 11.95 -10.16 3.03
C LEU A 31 11.62 -9.93 1.55
N VAL A 32 11.94 -8.75 1.04
CA VAL A 32 11.68 -8.41 -0.37
C VAL A 32 12.47 -9.31 -1.29
N SER A 33 13.76 -9.51 -0.99
CA SER A 33 14.62 -10.36 -1.81
C SER A 33 14.10 -11.80 -1.85
N HIS A 34 13.68 -12.32 -0.71
CA HIS A 34 13.14 -13.67 -0.62
C HIS A 34 11.84 -13.80 -1.41
N ALA A 35 10.96 -12.83 -1.26
CA ALA A 35 9.70 -12.84 -2.00
C ALA A 35 9.93 -12.72 -3.50
N ARG A 36 10.94 -11.99 -3.90
CA ARG A 36 11.28 -11.86 -5.32
C ARG A 36 11.71 -13.20 -5.89
N GLU A 37 12.52 -13.94 -5.14
CA GLU A 37 12.94 -15.26 -5.56
C GLU A 37 11.78 -16.21 -5.71
N GLU A 38 10.76 -16.04 -4.89
CA GLU A 38 9.58 -16.90 -4.89
C GLU A 38 8.46 -16.42 -5.81
N GLY A 39 8.68 -15.33 -6.51
CA GLY A 39 7.68 -14.83 -7.44
C GLY A 39 6.48 -14.17 -6.78
N ARG A 40 6.63 -13.68 -5.55
CA ARG A 40 5.54 -13.07 -4.80
C ARG A 40 5.58 -11.54 -4.80
N ILE A 41 6.45 -10.96 -5.62
CA ILE A 41 6.57 -9.50 -5.70
C ILE A 41 5.60 -8.97 -6.75
N ILE A 42 4.90 -7.91 -6.38
CA ILE A 42 4.10 -7.12 -7.32
C ILE A 42 4.70 -5.71 -7.30
N ASP A 43 5.30 -5.31 -8.41
CA ASP A 43 5.99 -4.03 -8.47
C ASP A 43 5.05 -2.97 -9.05
N ALA A 44 4.64 -2.04 -8.21
CA ALA A 44 3.74 -0.95 -8.60
C ALA A 44 4.48 0.39 -8.66
N THR A 45 5.80 0.37 -8.78
CA THR A 45 6.60 1.61 -8.73
C THR A 45 6.80 2.27 -10.08
N GLN A 46 6.49 1.60 -11.17
CA GLN A 46 6.72 2.13 -12.52
C GLN A 46 8.18 2.53 -12.72
N GLY A 47 9.10 1.72 -12.19
CA GLY A 47 10.53 1.99 -12.31
C GLY A 47 11.05 3.05 -11.37
N ARG A 48 10.20 3.62 -10.52
CA ARG A 48 10.64 4.59 -9.52
C ARG A 48 11.18 3.88 -8.30
N ARG A 49 11.85 4.65 -7.45
CA ARG A 49 12.38 4.10 -6.21
C ARG A 49 11.26 3.59 -5.31
N THR A 50 11.46 2.40 -4.75
CA THR A 50 10.52 1.85 -3.78
C THR A 50 10.60 2.66 -2.49
N LYS A 51 9.48 3.21 -2.06
CA LYS A 51 9.40 3.98 -0.82
C LYS A 51 8.57 3.29 0.24
N ALA A 52 7.75 2.31 -0.15
CA ALA A 52 6.94 1.56 0.79
C ALA A 52 6.81 0.12 0.32
N VAL A 53 6.75 -0.79 1.29
CA VAL A 53 6.53 -2.22 1.05
C VAL A 53 5.21 -2.58 1.72
N ILE A 54 4.28 -3.12 0.94
CA ILE A 54 2.95 -3.48 1.42
C ILE A 54 2.85 -4.99 1.46
N ILE A 55 2.53 -5.52 2.63
CA ILE A 55 2.42 -6.96 2.84
C ILE A 55 0.95 -7.32 2.90
N THR A 56 0.55 -8.33 2.12
CA THR A 56 -0.84 -8.77 2.08
C THR A 56 -1.02 -10.07 2.87
N GLN A 57 -2.28 -10.41 3.13
CA GLN A 57 -2.63 -11.62 3.87
C GLN A 57 -2.19 -12.89 3.16
N GLU A 58 -2.02 -12.83 1.86
CA GLU A 58 -1.63 -14.01 1.07
C GLU A 58 -0.16 -14.01 0.73
N ASP A 59 0.62 -13.24 1.50
CA ASP A 59 2.08 -13.20 1.39
C ASP A 59 2.58 -12.58 0.10
N HIS A 60 1.76 -11.80 -0.57
CA HIS A 60 2.25 -10.98 -1.67
C HIS A 60 2.91 -9.74 -1.12
N ILE A 61 3.96 -9.32 -1.78
CA ILE A 61 4.71 -8.13 -1.38
C ILE A 61 4.58 -7.13 -2.53
N ILE A 62 3.95 -6.00 -2.23
CA ILE A 62 3.71 -4.96 -3.24
C ILE A 62 4.67 -3.81 -2.97
N LEU A 63 5.39 -3.41 -4.01
CA LEU A 63 6.33 -2.29 -3.91
C LEU A 63 5.64 -1.04 -4.44
N SER A 64 5.69 0.04 -3.65
CA SER A 64 5.04 1.30 -4.01
C SER A 64 6.04 2.43 -4.01
N ALA A 65 5.84 3.39 -4.89
CA ALA A 65 6.65 4.60 -4.96
C ALA A 65 6.13 5.69 -4.03
N LEU A 66 5.04 5.44 -3.31
CA LEU A 66 4.52 6.39 -2.33
C LEU A 66 5.15 6.14 -0.98
N GLN A 67 5.27 7.20 -0.18
CA GLN A 67 5.77 7.08 1.18
C GLN A 67 4.78 6.30 2.04
N PRO A 68 5.27 5.54 3.04
CA PRO A 68 4.37 4.82 3.94
C PRO A 68 3.35 5.74 4.61
N ASP A 69 3.77 6.95 4.99
CA ASP A 69 2.87 7.91 5.61
C ASP A 69 1.72 8.28 4.68
N THR A 70 2.02 8.45 3.41
CA THR A 70 1.00 8.78 2.42
C THR A 70 -0.03 7.67 2.31
N ILE A 71 0.45 6.43 2.27
CA ILE A 71 -0.43 5.28 2.17
C ILE A 71 -1.28 5.15 3.44
N ALA A 72 -0.64 5.32 4.60
CA ALA A 72 -1.35 5.23 5.88
C ALA A 72 -2.45 6.27 5.97
N LYS A 73 -2.19 7.49 5.49
CA LYS A 73 -3.21 8.53 5.49
C LYS A 73 -4.38 8.13 4.62
N ARG A 74 -4.12 7.49 3.51
CA ARG A 74 -5.20 7.06 2.62
C ARG A 74 -6.05 5.98 3.26
N PHE A 75 -5.47 5.12 4.08
CA PHE A 75 -6.24 4.17 4.84
C PHE A 75 -7.25 4.88 5.75
N SER A 76 -6.80 5.91 6.45
CA SER A 76 -7.68 6.60 7.39
C SER A 76 -8.61 7.59 6.71
N GLN A 77 -8.34 7.98 5.47
CA GLN A 77 -9.19 8.92 4.74
C GLN A 77 -10.45 8.28 4.20
N LYS A 78 -10.59 6.97 4.33
CA LYS A 78 -11.80 6.32 3.84
C LYS A 78 -13.04 6.93 4.46
N ASP A 79 -12.97 7.19 5.76
CA ASP A 79 -14.13 7.68 6.48
C ASP A 79 -14.36 9.14 6.19
N ALA A 80 -13.31 9.87 5.86
CA ALA A 80 -13.44 11.25 5.45
C ALA A 80 -14.29 11.37 4.18
N PHE A 81 -14.06 10.50 3.22
CA PHE A 81 -14.86 10.49 2.02
C PHE A 81 -16.33 10.17 2.33
N GLN A 82 -16.53 9.14 3.14
CA GLN A 82 -17.88 8.75 3.52
C GLN A 82 -18.56 9.84 4.33
N GLU A 83 -17.80 10.51 5.17
CA GLU A 83 -18.36 11.59 5.97
C GLU A 83 -18.86 12.73 5.11
N ARG A 84 -18.16 13.07 4.05
CA ARG A 84 -18.63 14.12 3.17
C ARG A 84 -19.92 13.74 2.50
N GLU A 85 -20.07 12.50 2.13
CA GLU A 85 -21.32 12.03 1.55
C GLU A 85 -22.43 12.06 2.57
N ALA A 86 -22.12 11.64 3.79
CA ALA A 86 -23.12 11.61 4.85
C ALA A 86 -23.53 13.01 5.28
N GLN A 87 -22.64 13.96 5.16
CA GLN A 87 -22.95 15.33 5.52
C GLN A 87 -23.72 16.07 4.45
N GLY A 88 -24.02 15.34 3.51
CA GLY A 88 -24.76 15.91 2.50
C GLY A 88 -23.87 16.40 1.46
N GLY A 89 -23.26 15.59 1.73
CA GLY A 89 -22.42 15.96 1.35
C GLY A 89 -22.04 17.12 2.03
N SER A 90 -22.07 17.40 2.66
CA SER A 90 -21.62 17.95 3.18
C SER A 90 -20.99 18.28 3.27
N LEU A 91 -21.23 18.47 2.96
CA LEU A 91 -20.82 18.73 3.04
C LEU A 91 -20.79 18.95 3.04
#